data_d19b181559a8e8f4ff7f27a628ae7c6a
#
_entry.id   d19b181559a8e8f4ff7f27a628ae7c6a
#
_cell.length_a   1.000
_cell.length_b   1.000
_cell.length_c   1.000
_cell.angle_alpha   90.00
_cell.angle_beta   90.00
_cell.angle_gamma   90.00
#
_symmetry.space_group_name_H-M   'P 1'
#
loop_
_entity.id
_entity.type
_entity.pdbx_description
1 polymer ?
#
loop_
_entity_poly.entity_id
_entity_poly.type
_entity_poly.pdbx_seq_one_letter_code
_entity_poly.pdbx_strand_id
1 'polypeptide(L)' 'MILKCLKDVVMSKDARIAFKAGQEYEFSMNAHGEIAYKTENGVHMFRTSGPEAWTNYFNYEVV' A
#
# COMPACT_ATOMS: atom_id res chain seq x y z
N MET A 1 -1.11 9.89 -4.16
CA MET A 1 -1.80 10.16 -2.89
C MET A 1 -1.03 9.57 -1.72
N ILE A 2 -1.13 10.17 -0.57
CA ILE A 2 -0.43 9.70 0.62
C ILE A 2 -1.38 8.90 1.48
N LEU A 3 -0.98 7.69 1.83
CA LEU A 3 -1.75 6.81 2.70
C LEU A 3 -0.92 6.46 3.93
N LYS A 4 -1.59 6.40 5.08
CA LYS A 4 -0.97 6.00 6.33
C LYS A 4 -1.13 4.51 6.54
N CYS A 5 -0.05 3.83 6.86
CA CYS A 5 -0.08 2.40 7.14
C CYS A 5 -0.71 2.14 8.52
N LEU A 6 -1.69 1.25 8.55
CA LEU A 6 -2.43 0.94 9.78
C LEU A 6 -1.79 -0.19 10.58
N LYS A 7 -1.10 -1.10 9.89
CA LYS A 7 -0.43 -2.23 10.52
C LYS A 7 0.75 -2.66 9.66
N ASP A 8 1.71 -3.36 10.25
CA ASP A 8 2.87 -3.83 9.53
C ASP A 8 2.47 -4.77 8.41
N VAL A 9 3.01 -4.52 7.21
CA VAL A 9 2.73 -5.32 6.02
C VAL A 9 4.04 -5.73 5.38
N VAL A 10 4.17 -7.02 5.08
CA VAL A 10 5.31 -7.55 4.34
C VAL A 10 4.80 -8.06 3.00
N MET A 11 5.31 -7.50 1.91
CA MET A 11 4.76 -7.73 0.58
C MET A 11 5.46 -8.82 -0.22
N SER A 12 6.59 -9.31 0.23
CA SER A 12 7.31 -10.34 -0.49
C SER A 12 7.85 -11.41 0.45
N LYS A 13 8.13 -12.58 -0.10
CA LYS A 13 8.63 -13.72 0.69
C LYS A 13 9.97 -13.44 1.36
N ASP A 14 10.78 -12.59 0.75
CA ASP A 14 12.09 -12.23 1.27
C ASP A 14 12.08 -10.91 2.05
N ALA A 15 10.90 -10.38 2.31
CA ALA A 15 10.69 -9.17 3.09
C ALA A 15 11.38 -7.93 2.50
N ARG A 16 11.56 -7.89 1.19
CA ARG A 16 12.18 -6.73 0.53
C ARG A 16 11.35 -5.47 0.64
N ILE A 17 10.03 -5.64 0.68
CA ILE A 17 9.12 -4.52 0.77
C ILE A 17 8.29 -4.69 2.01
N ALA A 18 8.43 -3.72 2.91
CA ALA A 18 7.67 -3.70 4.15
C ALA A 18 7.10 -2.32 4.36
N PHE A 19 5.86 -2.29 4.81
CA PHE A 19 5.20 -1.06 5.21
C PHE A 19 4.99 -1.12 6.72
N LYS A 20 5.42 -0.07 7.40
CA LYS A 20 5.37 -0.05 8.86
C LYS A 20 4.19 0.75 9.35
N ALA A 21 3.50 0.23 10.36
CA ALA A 21 2.38 0.91 10.99
C ALA A 21 2.77 2.31 11.45
N GLY A 22 1.91 3.28 11.18
CA GLY A 22 2.13 4.66 11.56
C GLY A 22 2.94 5.49 10.56
N GLN A 23 3.52 4.86 9.56
CA GLN A 23 4.27 5.56 8.53
C GLN A 23 3.37 5.91 7.35
N GLU A 24 3.73 6.96 6.63
CA GLU A 24 3.02 7.43 5.45
C GLU A 24 3.79 7.05 4.20
N TYR A 25 3.05 6.69 3.14
CA TYR A 25 3.64 6.29 1.87
C TYR A 25 2.88 6.89 0.70
N GLU A 26 3.62 7.23 -0.35
CA GLU A 26 3.04 7.79 -1.57
C GLU A 26 2.63 6.68 -2.50
N PHE A 27 1.35 6.67 -2.88
CA PHE A 27 0.78 5.69 -3.81
C PHE A 27 0.17 6.38 -5.01
N SER A 28 0.07 5.63 -6.10
CA SER A 28 -0.75 6.03 -7.24
C SER A 28 -1.99 5.13 -7.31
N MET A 29 -3.08 5.65 -7.84
CA MET A 29 -4.32 4.91 -8.00
C MET A 29 -4.68 4.83 -9.48
N ASN A 30 -5.08 3.63 -9.94
CA ASN A 30 -5.53 3.47 -11.31
C ASN A 30 -7.04 3.70 -11.43
N ALA A 31 -7.57 3.53 -12.66
CA ALA A 31 -8.99 3.74 -12.93
C ALA A 31 -9.91 2.76 -12.21
N HIS A 32 -9.38 1.63 -11.75
CA HIS A 32 -10.14 0.61 -11.03
C HIS A 32 -10.10 0.80 -9.52
N GLY A 33 -9.39 1.81 -9.04
CA GLY A 33 -9.27 2.07 -7.62
C GLY A 33 -8.20 1.28 -6.92
N GLU A 34 -7.42 0.50 -7.64
CA GLU A 34 -6.28 -0.22 -7.10
C GLU A 34 -5.13 0.76 -6.88
N ILE A 35 -4.40 0.59 -5.78
CA ILE A 35 -3.25 1.44 -5.49
C ILE A 35 -1.95 0.71 -5.81
N ALA A 36 -0.94 1.47 -6.19
CA ALA A 36 0.35 0.94 -6.58
C ALA A 36 1.47 1.70 -5.88
N TYR A 37 2.46 0.95 -5.42
CA TYR A 37 3.66 1.52 -4.81
C TYR A 37 4.85 1.21 -5.72
N LYS A 38 5.49 2.26 -6.21
CA LYS A 38 6.63 2.12 -7.12
C LYS A 38 7.92 1.99 -6.34
N THR A 39 8.70 0.97 -6.68
CA THR A 39 10.03 0.74 -6.11
C THR A 39 11.06 0.65 -7.23
N GLU A 40 12.33 0.54 -6.85
CA GLU A 40 13.42 0.31 -7.81
C GLU A 40 13.24 -0.98 -8.60
N ASN A 41 12.58 -1.96 -8.00
CA ASN A 41 12.42 -3.29 -8.57
C ASN A 41 11.08 -3.49 -9.27
N GLY A 42 10.25 -2.47 -9.34
CA GLY A 42 8.97 -2.56 -10.04
C GLY A 42 7.84 -1.89 -9.28
N VAL A 43 6.62 -2.34 -9.57
CA VAL A 43 5.41 -1.77 -9.01
C VAL A 43 4.67 -2.85 -8.25
N HIS A 44 4.26 -2.54 -7.02
CA HIS A 44 3.45 -3.42 -6.21
C HIS A 44 2.03 -2.86 -6.11
N MET A 45 1.05 -3.69 -6.43
CA MET A 45 -0.35 -3.27 -6.46
C MET A 45 -1.15 -3.94 -5.36
N PHE A 46 -2.04 -3.17 -4.77
CA PHE A 46 -3.01 -3.67 -3.79
C PHE A 46 -4.40 -3.69 -4.39
N ARG A 47 -5.18 -4.69 -4.02
CA ARG A 47 -6.54 -4.87 -4.52
C ARG A 47 -7.52 -3.91 -3.85
N THR A 48 -8.68 -3.78 -4.47
CA THR A 48 -9.76 -2.91 -3.97
C THR A 48 -10.74 -3.63 -3.06
N SER A 49 -10.74 -4.96 -3.09
CA SER A 49 -11.73 -5.75 -2.33
C SER A 49 -11.11 -7.06 -1.85
N GLY A 50 -11.80 -7.73 -0.92
CA GLY A 50 -11.36 -8.98 -0.36
C GLY A 50 -10.38 -8.79 0.80
N PRO A 51 -9.76 -9.90 1.28
CA PRO A 51 -8.85 -9.83 2.43
C PRO A 51 -7.57 -9.06 2.15
N GLU A 52 -7.23 -8.87 0.87
CA GLU A 52 -6.03 -8.14 0.45
C GLU A 52 -6.35 -6.71 -0.02
N ALA A 53 -7.55 -6.21 0.27
CA ALA A 53 -7.90 -4.84 -0.08
C ALA A 53 -7.01 -3.84 0.65
N TRP A 54 -6.59 -2.80 -0.06
CA TRP A 54 -5.68 -1.82 0.53
C TRP A 54 -6.29 -1.09 1.73
N THR A 55 -7.60 -0.98 1.78
CA THR A 55 -8.28 -0.34 2.90
C THR A 55 -8.11 -1.09 4.22
N ASN A 56 -7.68 -2.36 4.18
CA ASN A 56 -7.37 -3.12 5.39
C ASN A 56 -6.00 -2.77 5.98
N TYR A 57 -5.14 -2.14 5.18
CA TYR A 57 -3.76 -1.87 5.57
C TYR A 57 -3.42 -0.40 5.61
N PHE A 58 -4.11 0.40 4.81
CA PHE A 58 -3.79 1.82 4.66
C PHE A 58 -5.04 2.68 4.81
N ASN A 59 -4.84 3.88 5.29
CA ASN A 59 -5.91 4.85 5.44
C ASN A 59 -5.51 6.16 4.77
N TYR A 60 -6.49 6.87 4.23
CA TYR A 60 -6.23 8.22 3.70
C TYR A 60 -5.78 9.13 4.83
N GLU A 61 -4.67 9.80 4.59
CA GLU A 61 -4.26 10.90 5.45
C GLU A 61 -4.80 12.17 4.81
N VAL A 62 -5.81 12.71 5.39
CA VAL A 62 -6.37 13.99 4.95
C VAL A 62 -5.56 15.08 5.61
N VAL A 63 -4.79 15.74 4.81
CA VAL A 63 -3.96 16.85 5.28
C VAL A 63 -4.72 18.16 5.15
#